data_09d7d750b57d576d996193a7a8f53cab
#
_entry.id   09d7d750b57d576d996193a7a8f53cab
#
_cell.length_a   1.000
_cell.length_b   1.000
_cell.length_c   1.000
_cell.angle_alpha   90.00
_cell.angle_beta   90.00
_cell.angle_gamma   90.00
#
_symmetry.space_group_name_H-M   'P 1'
#
loop_
_entity.id
_entity.type
_entity.pdbx_description
1 polymer ?
#
loop_
_entity_poly.entity_id
_entity_poly.type
_entity_poly.pdbx_seq_one_letter_code
_entity_poly.pdbx_strand_id
1 'polypeptide(L)'
;MNKIKSLFAWLWQKFRVFCTWYKGLYQGRAWYTKTLVALASCIVAFILYLGAVDINFLWLFGKSPGYFSGILDPQTSEASEIYSADGKLIGKYFNENRTPVEYDEVTPDFFKALVDTEDERFYKHIGIDPIGVFAAAKDALLHHNGRGASTITQQLAKNMFRVRSQYSTGLLGKIPVLRLLIIKSKEWIIAVKLETVFSKKEIITMYANTVDFGSNSYGIKTAAKTYFNTTPKELTTGQAAVLVGMLKATTYYNPRTNPENSLARRNTVLYNMVTHGDLSKDRYNELKDE
;
A
#
# COMPACT_ATOMS: atom_id res chain seq x y z
N MET A 1 -0.20 -46.68 11.79
CA MET A 1 0.70 -46.10 12.79
C MET A 1 2.17 -46.16 12.37
N ASN A 2 2.68 -47.24 11.74
CA ASN A 2 4.09 -47.36 11.34
C ASN A 2 4.56 -46.36 10.26
N LYS A 3 3.72 -46.01 9.25
CA LYS A 3 4.09 -45.06 8.19
C LYS A 3 4.32 -43.64 8.71
N ILE A 4 3.54 -43.22 9.72
CA ILE A 4 3.69 -41.88 10.34
C ILE A 4 4.98 -41.82 11.16
N LYS A 5 5.30 -42.86 11.93
CA LYS A 5 6.55 -42.95 12.69
C LYS A 5 7.79 -42.94 11.77
N SER A 6 7.72 -43.66 10.66
CA SER A 6 8.82 -43.69 9.68
C SER A 6 8.99 -42.32 8.98
N LEU A 7 7.92 -41.60 8.68
CA LEU A 7 7.99 -40.27 8.13
C LEU A 7 8.62 -39.26 9.12
N PHE A 8 8.21 -39.32 10.39
CA PHE A 8 8.82 -38.49 11.44
C PHE A 8 10.31 -38.81 11.65
N ALA A 9 10.70 -40.09 11.65
CA ALA A 9 12.09 -40.47 11.75
C ALA A 9 12.92 -39.97 10.57
N TRP A 10 12.38 -40.05 9.35
CA TRP A 10 13.01 -39.53 8.13
C TRP A 10 13.18 -38.02 8.18
N LEU A 11 12.12 -37.28 8.54
CA LEU A 11 12.16 -35.83 8.72
C LEU A 11 13.20 -35.41 9.77
N TRP A 12 13.22 -36.11 10.89
CA TRP A 12 14.19 -35.88 11.98
C TRP A 12 15.64 -36.12 11.54
N GLN A 13 15.88 -37.16 10.74
CA GLN A 13 17.19 -37.42 10.17
C GLN A 13 17.62 -36.30 9.22
N LYS A 14 16.74 -35.87 8.31
CA LYS A 14 17.00 -34.72 7.39
C LYS A 14 17.29 -33.44 8.17
N PHE A 15 16.53 -33.18 9.21
CA PHE A 15 16.75 -32.03 10.09
C PHE A 15 18.09 -32.05 10.79
N ARG A 16 18.51 -33.22 11.30
CA ARG A 16 19.85 -33.40 11.91
C ARG A 16 20.97 -33.14 10.91
N VAL A 17 20.86 -33.67 9.69
CA VAL A 17 21.84 -33.45 8.62
C VAL A 17 21.93 -31.96 8.30
N PHE A 18 20.79 -31.28 8.15
CA PHE A 18 20.74 -29.83 7.96
C PHE A 18 21.41 -29.07 9.11
N CYS A 19 21.11 -29.40 10.36
CA CYS A 19 21.72 -28.74 11.51
C CYS A 19 23.25 -28.94 11.55
N THR A 20 23.75 -30.12 11.17
CA THR A 20 25.19 -30.40 11.12
C THR A 20 25.87 -29.59 10.01
N TRP A 21 25.26 -29.55 8.81
CA TRP A 21 25.72 -28.71 7.70
C TRP A 21 25.74 -27.24 8.07
N TYR A 22 24.65 -26.75 8.68
CA TYR A 22 24.51 -25.35 9.10
C TYR A 22 25.56 -24.96 10.17
N LYS A 23 25.84 -25.85 11.14
CA LYS A 23 26.94 -25.65 12.11
C LYS A 23 28.28 -25.48 11.41
N GLY A 24 28.55 -26.23 10.34
CA GLY A 24 29.77 -26.12 9.56
C GLY A 24 29.97 -24.76 8.91
N LEU A 25 28.90 -24.01 8.67
CA LEU A 25 28.98 -22.62 8.14
C LEU A 25 29.55 -21.64 9.18
N TYR A 26 29.48 -21.96 10.48
CA TYR A 26 29.92 -21.08 11.56
C TYR A 26 31.25 -21.50 12.18
N GLN A 27 31.55 -22.82 12.24
CA GLN A 27 32.71 -23.34 12.95
C GLN A 27 34.04 -22.88 12.31
N GLY A 28 34.93 -22.35 13.13
CA GLY A 28 36.28 -21.91 12.69
C GLY A 28 36.30 -20.63 11.83
N ARG A 29 35.17 -19.99 11.59
CA ARG A 29 35.10 -18.79 10.74
C ARG A 29 35.20 -17.49 11.52
N ALA A 30 35.71 -16.44 10.85
CA ALA A 30 35.78 -15.09 11.39
C ALA A 30 34.38 -14.53 11.74
N TRP A 31 34.30 -13.59 12.67
CA TRP A 31 33.04 -13.02 13.15
C TRP A 31 32.17 -12.42 12.03
N TYR A 32 32.78 -11.73 11.05
CA TYR A 32 32.05 -11.14 9.91
C TYR A 32 31.37 -12.19 9.03
N THR A 33 32.01 -13.36 8.84
CA THR A 33 31.41 -14.49 8.09
C THR A 33 30.20 -15.04 8.83
N LYS A 34 30.29 -15.14 10.17
CA LYS A 34 29.15 -15.57 11.02
C LYS A 34 27.99 -14.60 10.89
N THR A 35 28.26 -13.29 10.91
CA THR A 35 27.25 -12.25 10.73
C THR A 35 26.59 -12.33 9.35
N LEU A 36 27.38 -12.51 8.27
CA LEU A 36 26.84 -12.68 6.92
C LEU A 36 25.96 -13.93 6.79
N VAL A 37 26.37 -15.06 7.36
CA VAL A 37 25.57 -16.29 7.36
C VAL A 37 24.27 -16.08 8.14
N ALA A 38 24.31 -15.41 9.29
CA ALA A 38 23.12 -15.10 10.08
C ALA A 38 22.15 -14.20 9.29
N LEU A 39 22.65 -13.14 8.67
CA LEU A 39 21.83 -12.24 7.83
C LEU A 39 21.21 -12.98 6.64
N ALA A 40 22.00 -13.77 5.92
CA ALA A 40 21.48 -14.59 4.81
C ALA A 40 20.41 -15.58 5.29
N SER A 41 20.60 -16.20 6.44
CA SER A 41 19.60 -17.12 7.02
C SER A 41 18.32 -16.42 7.41
N CYS A 42 18.40 -15.20 7.97
CA CYS A 42 17.23 -14.40 8.27
C CYS A 42 16.44 -14.01 6.99
N ILE A 43 17.16 -13.67 5.93
CA ILE A 43 16.53 -13.34 4.63
C ILE A 43 15.83 -14.58 4.06
N VAL A 44 16.50 -15.74 4.04
CA VAL A 44 15.90 -17.00 3.56
C VAL A 44 14.68 -17.38 4.40
N ALA A 45 14.77 -17.32 5.73
CA ALA A 45 13.67 -17.60 6.63
C ALA A 45 12.48 -16.65 6.38
N PHE A 46 12.76 -15.37 6.14
CA PHE A 46 11.73 -14.38 5.82
C PHE A 46 11.05 -14.67 4.47
N ILE A 47 11.80 -15.04 3.43
CA ILE A 47 11.22 -15.42 2.12
C ILE A 47 10.35 -16.67 2.27
N LEU A 48 10.82 -17.69 3.01
CA LEU A 48 10.03 -18.90 3.28
C LEU A 48 8.76 -18.59 4.07
N TYR A 49 8.83 -17.66 5.04
CA TYR A 49 7.67 -17.17 5.77
C TYR A 49 6.66 -16.49 4.84
N LEU A 50 7.11 -15.59 3.95
CA LEU A 50 6.21 -14.95 2.98
C LEU A 50 5.57 -15.96 2.04
N GLY A 51 6.32 -16.96 1.56
CA GLY A 51 5.78 -18.07 0.78
C GLY A 51 4.73 -18.87 1.55
N ALA A 52 4.96 -19.17 2.82
CA ALA A 52 4.01 -19.86 3.68
C ALA A 52 2.71 -19.04 3.90
N VAL A 53 2.84 -17.71 4.02
CA VAL A 53 1.68 -16.80 4.11
C VAL A 53 0.89 -16.81 2.80
N ASP A 54 1.57 -16.75 1.65
CA ASP A 54 0.92 -16.69 0.34
C ASP A 54 0.09 -17.95 0.04
N ILE A 55 0.66 -19.13 0.28
CA ILE A 55 -0.02 -20.42 0.07
C ILE A 55 -0.94 -20.83 1.21
N ASN A 56 -1.06 -20.01 2.26
CA ASN A 56 -1.81 -20.35 3.49
C ASN A 56 -1.39 -21.71 4.06
N PHE A 57 -0.10 -21.92 4.24
CA PHE A 57 0.47 -23.18 4.70
C PHE A 57 -0.23 -23.70 5.97
N LEU A 58 -0.75 -24.91 5.91
CA LEU A 58 -1.50 -25.58 7.01
C LEU A 58 -2.67 -24.74 7.57
N TRP A 59 -3.28 -23.86 6.78
CA TRP A 59 -4.35 -22.93 7.19
C TRP A 59 -3.97 -21.95 8.31
N LEU A 60 -2.68 -21.79 8.55
CA LEU A 60 -2.16 -20.97 9.65
C LEU A 60 -2.37 -19.47 9.42
N PHE A 61 -2.34 -19.01 8.15
CA PHE A 61 -2.27 -17.60 7.77
C PHE A 61 -3.57 -17.06 7.16
N GLY A 62 -4.54 -17.93 6.84
CA GLY A 62 -5.76 -17.56 6.13
C GLY A 62 -5.53 -17.29 4.64
N LYS A 63 -6.58 -17.38 3.83
CA LYS A 63 -6.52 -17.20 2.39
C LYS A 63 -6.03 -15.80 2.00
N SER A 64 -5.37 -15.71 0.86
CA SER A 64 -5.01 -14.48 0.16
C SER A 64 -5.78 -14.40 -1.18
N PRO A 65 -5.88 -13.22 -1.83
CA PRO A 65 -6.45 -13.13 -3.17
C PRO A 65 -5.76 -14.08 -4.14
N GLY A 66 -6.55 -14.80 -4.94
CA GLY A 66 -6.03 -15.66 -6.00
C GLY A 66 -5.30 -14.82 -7.05
N TYR A 67 -4.21 -15.34 -7.62
CA TYR A 67 -3.45 -14.62 -8.63
C TYR A 67 -4.30 -14.29 -9.87
N PHE A 68 -4.97 -15.29 -10.42
CA PHE A 68 -5.78 -15.12 -11.64
C PHE A 68 -7.14 -14.46 -11.39
N SER A 69 -7.84 -14.83 -10.32
CA SER A 69 -9.21 -14.35 -10.04
C SER A 69 -9.26 -13.06 -9.23
N GLY A 70 -8.15 -12.59 -8.71
CA GLY A 70 -8.09 -11.40 -7.86
C GLY A 70 -7.11 -10.35 -8.35
N ILE A 71 -5.87 -10.75 -8.65
CA ILE A 71 -4.82 -9.78 -9.03
C ILE A 71 -4.96 -9.34 -10.49
N LEU A 72 -5.23 -10.26 -11.43
CA LEU A 72 -5.37 -9.94 -12.86
C LEU A 72 -6.69 -9.23 -13.18
N ASP A 73 -7.75 -9.49 -12.41
CA ASP A 73 -9.07 -8.89 -12.59
C ASP A 73 -9.60 -8.41 -11.24
N PRO A 74 -9.07 -7.29 -10.73
CA PRO A 74 -9.51 -6.75 -9.47
C PRO A 74 -10.92 -6.19 -9.57
N GLN A 75 -11.87 -6.82 -8.89
CA GLN A 75 -13.25 -6.37 -8.85
C GLN A 75 -13.38 -5.10 -8.03
N THR A 76 -13.72 -4.01 -8.66
CA THR A 76 -14.07 -2.73 -8.01
C THR A 76 -15.58 -2.54 -8.05
N SER A 77 -16.14 -2.09 -6.91
CA SER A 77 -17.56 -1.72 -6.87
C SER A 77 -17.75 -0.38 -7.57
N GLU A 78 -18.46 -0.39 -8.70
CA GLU A 78 -18.83 0.83 -9.42
C GLU A 78 -20.23 1.28 -9.02
N ALA A 79 -20.51 2.58 -9.19
CA ALA A 79 -21.84 3.12 -9.01
C ALA A 79 -22.72 2.73 -10.20
N SER A 80 -23.92 2.17 -9.94
CA SER A 80 -24.92 1.95 -10.95
C SER A 80 -25.66 3.28 -11.21
N GLU A 81 -25.68 3.73 -12.44
CA GLU A 81 -26.38 4.96 -12.83
C GLU A 81 -27.80 4.64 -13.29
N ILE A 82 -28.78 5.40 -12.80
CA ILE A 82 -30.19 5.26 -13.13
C ILE A 82 -30.58 6.42 -14.05
N TYR A 83 -31.02 6.10 -15.24
CA TYR A 83 -31.46 7.08 -16.24
C TYR A 83 -32.96 7.03 -16.45
N SER A 84 -33.58 8.17 -16.76
CA SER A 84 -34.93 8.24 -17.25
C SER A 84 -35.03 7.73 -18.70
N ALA A 85 -36.24 7.46 -19.16
CA ALA A 85 -36.46 7.00 -20.54
C ALA A 85 -35.97 8.01 -21.62
N ASP A 86 -35.85 9.31 -21.29
CA ASP A 86 -35.29 10.36 -22.13
C ASP A 86 -33.75 10.53 -21.94
N GLY A 87 -33.08 9.57 -21.29
CA GLY A 87 -31.62 9.56 -21.13
C GLY A 87 -31.06 10.52 -20.08
N LYS A 88 -31.90 11.13 -19.23
CA LYS A 88 -31.40 11.96 -18.13
C LYS A 88 -31.04 11.15 -16.90
N LEU A 89 -29.90 11.48 -16.30
CA LEU A 89 -29.48 10.85 -15.06
C LEU A 89 -30.44 11.21 -13.93
N ILE A 90 -31.19 10.24 -13.40
CA ILE A 90 -32.11 10.42 -12.26
C ILE A 90 -31.34 10.30 -10.95
N GLY A 91 -30.36 9.38 -10.88
CA GLY A 91 -29.60 9.12 -9.67
C GLY A 91 -28.54 8.04 -9.83
N LYS A 92 -27.79 7.80 -8.76
CA LYS A 92 -26.79 6.74 -8.68
C LYS A 92 -27.09 5.84 -7.50
N TYR A 93 -27.04 4.52 -7.72
CA TYR A 93 -27.12 3.52 -6.67
C TYR A 93 -25.72 2.89 -6.48
N PHE A 94 -25.18 2.99 -5.29
CA PHE A 94 -23.82 2.55 -4.99
C PHE A 94 -23.65 2.19 -3.52
N ASN A 95 -22.79 1.23 -3.27
CA ASN A 95 -22.20 1.00 -1.94
C ASN A 95 -21.04 1.97 -1.70
N GLU A 96 -20.29 2.29 -2.76
CA GLU A 96 -19.17 3.24 -2.80
C GLU A 96 -19.37 4.16 -4.01
N ASN A 97 -19.40 5.48 -3.79
CA ASN A 97 -19.54 6.46 -4.88
C ASN A 97 -18.22 6.54 -5.65
N ARG A 98 -18.11 5.76 -6.74
CA ARG A 98 -16.94 5.70 -7.62
C ARG A 98 -17.33 5.92 -9.07
N THR A 99 -16.50 6.67 -9.76
CA THR A 99 -16.50 6.79 -11.21
C THR A 99 -15.05 6.77 -11.66
N PRO A 100 -14.59 5.71 -12.34
CA PRO A 100 -13.20 5.59 -12.75
C PRO A 100 -12.81 6.64 -13.78
N VAL A 101 -11.52 6.95 -13.83
CA VAL A 101 -10.88 7.81 -14.83
C VAL A 101 -9.64 7.15 -15.37
N GLU A 102 -9.27 7.54 -16.60
CA GLU A 102 -7.99 7.20 -17.19
C GLU A 102 -6.88 8.14 -16.66
N TYR A 103 -5.62 7.70 -16.79
CA TYR A 103 -4.48 8.49 -16.32
C TYR A 103 -4.46 9.91 -16.89
N ASP A 104 -4.72 10.05 -18.18
CA ASP A 104 -4.64 11.32 -18.89
C ASP A 104 -5.84 12.26 -18.60
N GLU A 105 -6.85 11.76 -17.90
CA GLU A 105 -7.99 12.54 -17.38
C GLU A 105 -7.72 13.16 -16.00
N VAL A 106 -6.53 12.95 -15.44
CA VAL A 106 -6.11 13.52 -14.14
C VAL A 106 -4.99 14.53 -14.37
N THR A 107 -4.98 15.62 -13.63
CA THR A 107 -3.88 16.59 -13.70
C THR A 107 -2.56 15.95 -13.27
N PRO A 108 -1.44 16.18 -13.97
CA PRO A 108 -0.12 15.68 -13.57
C PRO A 108 0.28 16.13 -12.16
N ASP A 109 -0.16 17.30 -11.72
CA ASP A 109 0.16 17.84 -10.39
C ASP A 109 -0.37 16.95 -9.25
N PHE A 110 -1.51 16.27 -9.46
CA PHE A 110 -2.01 15.32 -8.47
C PHE A 110 -1.05 14.13 -8.30
N PHE A 111 -0.58 13.55 -9.40
CA PHE A 111 0.34 12.40 -9.33
C PHE A 111 1.70 12.80 -8.77
N LYS A 112 2.22 13.97 -9.11
CA LYS A 112 3.46 14.53 -8.55
C LYS A 112 3.31 14.74 -7.04
N ALA A 113 2.28 15.45 -6.60
CA ALA A 113 2.01 15.68 -5.19
C ALA A 113 1.85 14.37 -4.41
N LEU A 114 1.19 13.35 -5.01
CA LEU A 114 0.98 12.04 -4.43
C LEU A 114 2.31 11.30 -4.23
N VAL A 115 3.16 11.24 -5.27
CA VAL A 115 4.45 10.56 -5.22
C VAL A 115 5.38 11.25 -4.22
N ASP A 116 5.50 12.56 -4.28
CA ASP A 116 6.38 13.36 -3.41
C ASP A 116 5.98 13.28 -1.93
N THR A 117 4.71 12.98 -1.65
CA THR A 117 4.21 12.97 -0.28
C THR A 117 4.10 11.58 0.32
N GLU A 118 3.64 10.61 -0.46
CA GLU A 118 3.34 9.27 0.03
C GLU A 118 4.44 8.25 -0.29
N ASP A 119 5.17 8.44 -1.41
CA ASP A 119 6.10 7.42 -1.91
C ASP A 119 7.15 7.99 -2.89
N GLU A 120 8.10 8.78 -2.38
CA GLU A 120 9.12 9.49 -3.18
C GLU A 120 9.93 8.60 -4.14
N ARG A 121 10.01 7.30 -3.85
CA ARG A 121 10.70 6.30 -4.67
C ARG A 121 9.76 5.39 -5.46
N PHE A 122 8.50 5.77 -5.63
CA PHE A 122 7.46 4.97 -6.29
C PHE A 122 7.93 4.34 -7.61
N TYR A 123 8.60 5.10 -8.45
CA TYR A 123 9.08 4.63 -9.76
C TYR A 123 10.34 3.74 -9.70
N LYS A 124 10.94 3.55 -8.51
CA LYS A 124 12.24 2.85 -8.34
C LYS A 124 12.12 1.48 -7.65
N HIS A 125 11.03 1.21 -6.95
CA HIS A 125 10.83 -0.04 -6.24
C HIS A 125 9.76 -0.92 -6.90
N ILE A 126 9.65 -2.18 -6.46
CA ILE A 126 8.73 -3.22 -6.94
C ILE A 126 7.62 -3.50 -5.91
N GLY A 127 6.90 -2.47 -5.49
CA GLY A 127 5.79 -2.57 -4.51
C GLY A 127 6.21 -2.51 -3.04
N ILE A 128 7.47 -2.79 -2.72
CA ILE A 128 8.08 -2.60 -1.40
C ILE A 128 9.29 -1.70 -1.58
N ASP A 129 9.43 -0.70 -0.72
CA ASP A 129 10.61 0.16 -0.66
C ASP A 129 11.48 -0.22 0.55
N PRO A 130 12.55 -1.04 0.37
CA PRO A 130 13.40 -1.46 1.47
C PRO A 130 14.12 -0.29 2.16
N ILE A 131 14.47 0.76 1.40
CA ILE A 131 15.15 1.95 1.93
C ILE A 131 14.19 2.73 2.83
N GLY A 132 12.93 2.92 2.40
CA GLY A 132 11.89 3.56 3.19
C GLY A 132 11.55 2.78 4.46
N VAL A 133 11.47 1.45 4.37
CA VAL A 133 11.25 0.57 5.54
C VAL A 133 12.40 0.72 6.55
N PHE A 134 13.66 0.70 6.07
CA PHE A 134 14.82 0.88 6.94
C PHE A 134 14.87 2.28 7.58
N ALA A 135 14.59 3.33 6.80
CA ALA A 135 14.54 4.70 7.30
C ALA A 135 13.45 4.87 8.37
N ALA A 136 12.25 4.34 8.13
CA ALA A 136 11.16 4.40 9.10
C ALA A 136 11.46 3.59 10.38
N ALA A 137 12.11 2.44 10.26
CA ALA A 137 12.55 1.66 11.42
C ALA A 137 13.59 2.41 12.25
N LYS A 138 14.56 3.07 11.59
CA LYS A 138 15.55 3.93 12.25
C LYS A 138 14.88 5.11 12.96
N ASP A 139 13.96 5.81 12.30
CA ASP A 139 13.25 6.95 12.89
C ASP A 139 12.41 6.53 14.10
N ALA A 140 11.74 5.39 14.03
CA ALA A 140 10.97 4.83 15.13
C ALA A 140 11.86 4.52 16.36
N LEU A 141 13.06 4.03 16.13
CA LEU A 141 14.02 3.70 17.20
C LEU A 141 14.66 4.94 17.83
N LEU A 142 14.95 5.98 17.01
CA LEU A 142 15.71 7.15 17.46
C LEU A 142 14.82 8.31 17.90
N HIS A 143 13.67 8.53 17.26
CA HIS A 143 12.88 9.77 17.42
C HIS A 143 11.45 9.53 17.92
N HIS A 144 11.01 8.28 18.12
CA HIS A 144 9.64 7.91 18.52
C HIS A 144 8.52 8.45 17.59
N ASN A 145 8.88 9.07 16.48
CA ASN A 145 7.97 9.60 15.46
C ASN A 145 8.02 8.68 14.22
N GLY A 146 7.13 7.70 14.17
CA GLY A 146 7.08 6.78 13.03
C GLY A 146 6.69 7.50 11.74
N ARG A 147 7.66 7.66 10.81
CA ARG A 147 7.38 8.00 9.42
C ARG A 147 6.63 6.82 8.77
N GLY A 148 5.61 7.09 7.95
CA GLY A 148 4.96 6.03 7.16
C GLY A 148 5.95 5.39 6.17
N ALA A 149 6.02 4.07 6.17
CA ALA A 149 6.89 3.30 5.25
C ALA A 149 6.08 2.48 4.24
N SER A 150 4.77 2.73 4.12
CA SER A 150 3.90 2.02 3.18
C SER A 150 3.93 2.70 1.83
N THR A 151 4.25 1.94 0.77
CA THR A 151 4.24 2.43 -0.61
C THR A 151 2.81 2.66 -1.12
N ILE A 152 2.67 3.42 -2.21
CA ILE A 152 1.38 3.60 -2.93
C ILE A 152 0.80 2.23 -3.31
N THR A 153 1.63 1.30 -3.82
CA THR A 153 1.18 -0.03 -4.21
C THR A 153 0.68 -0.85 -3.01
N GLN A 154 1.29 -0.73 -1.83
CA GLN A 154 0.81 -1.38 -0.60
C GLN A 154 -0.51 -0.77 -0.12
N GLN A 155 -0.67 0.55 -0.24
CA GLN A 155 -1.92 1.24 0.08
C GLN A 155 -3.03 0.82 -0.89
N LEU A 156 -2.72 0.69 -2.19
CA LEU A 156 -3.63 0.15 -3.19
C LEU A 156 -4.05 -1.28 -2.83
N ALA A 157 -3.09 -2.16 -2.56
CA ALA A 157 -3.35 -3.54 -2.13
C ALA A 157 -4.29 -3.61 -0.92
N LYS A 158 -4.04 -2.78 0.10
CA LYS A 158 -4.88 -2.69 1.29
C LYS A 158 -6.31 -2.26 0.97
N ASN A 159 -6.50 -1.25 0.13
CA ASN A 159 -7.80 -0.63 -0.16
C ASN A 159 -8.61 -1.47 -1.15
N MET A 160 -7.99 -1.89 -2.27
CA MET A 160 -8.65 -2.64 -3.34
C MET A 160 -9.07 -4.04 -2.89
N PHE A 161 -8.17 -4.77 -2.23
CA PHE A 161 -8.44 -6.14 -1.79
C PHE A 161 -9.00 -6.22 -0.37
N ARG A 162 -9.20 -5.09 0.30
CA ARG A 162 -9.74 -5.04 1.68
C ARG A 162 -9.09 -6.08 2.60
N VAL A 163 -7.76 -6.21 2.52
CA VAL A 163 -6.97 -7.28 3.16
C VAL A 163 -7.27 -7.41 4.66
N ARG A 164 -7.65 -6.30 5.30
CA ARG A 164 -7.95 -6.26 6.74
C ARG A 164 -9.33 -6.78 7.12
N SER A 165 -10.31 -6.75 6.21
CA SER A 165 -11.70 -7.06 6.48
C SER A 165 -12.21 -8.31 5.75
N GLN A 166 -11.78 -8.55 4.52
CA GLN A 166 -12.28 -9.66 3.69
C GLN A 166 -11.50 -10.96 3.88
N TYR A 167 -10.22 -10.89 4.26
CA TYR A 167 -9.39 -12.08 4.35
C TYR A 167 -9.10 -12.44 5.80
N SER A 168 -9.37 -13.71 6.14
CA SER A 168 -9.01 -14.26 7.45
C SER A 168 -7.50 -14.28 7.63
N THR A 169 -7.05 -14.19 8.85
CA THR A 169 -5.62 -14.30 9.20
C THR A 169 -5.26 -15.70 9.71
N GLY A 170 -6.14 -16.67 9.48
CA GLY A 170 -5.95 -18.06 9.85
C GLY A 170 -5.86 -18.29 11.34
N LEU A 171 -5.31 -19.43 11.72
CA LEU A 171 -5.19 -19.84 13.11
C LEU A 171 -4.24 -18.91 13.90
N LEU A 172 -3.11 -18.51 13.31
CA LEU A 172 -2.13 -17.63 13.95
C LEU A 172 -2.64 -16.19 14.13
N GLY A 173 -3.59 -15.76 13.33
CA GLY A 173 -4.20 -14.43 13.46
C GLY A 173 -5.07 -14.23 14.69
N LYS A 174 -5.29 -15.28 15.51
CA LYS A 174 -5.90 -15.16 16.84
C LYS A 174 -5.00 -14.43 17.84
N ILE A 175 -3.70 -14.40 17.59
CA ILE A 175 -2.71 -13.67 18.39
C ILE A 175 -2.55 -12.26 17.81
N PRO A 176 -2.86 -11.17 18.57
CA PRO A 176 -2.94 -9.81 18.03
C PRO A 176 -1.68 -9.35 17.30
N VAL A 177 -0.49 -9.60 17.85
CA VAL A 177 0.79 -9.22 17.23
C VAL A 177 1.01 -9.97 15.92
N LEU A 178 0.75 -11.29 15.88
CA LEU A 178 0.89 -12.10 14.67
C LEU A 178 -0.14 -11.72 13.61
N ARG A 179 -1.35 -11.33 14.04
CA ARG A 179 -2.39 -10.84 13.13
C ARG A 179 -1.92 -9.62 12.32
N LEU A 180 -1.33 -8.63 12.98
CA LEU A 180 -0.81 -7.43 12.30
C LEU A 180 0.33 -7.78 11.34
N LEU A 181 1.23 -8.66 11.74
CA LEU A 181 2.34 -9.14 10.91
C LEU A 181 1.81 -9.87 9.66
N ILE A 182 0.85 -10.79 9.82
CA ILE A 182 0.23 -11.52 8.71
C ILE A 182 -0.47 -10.57 7.73
N ILE A 183 -1.25 -9.62 8.23
CA ILE A 183 -1.93 -8.61 7.41
C ILE A 183 -0.89 -7.83 6.59
N LYS A 184 0.17 -7.36 7.24
CA LYS A 184 1.22 -6.58 6.55
C LYS A 184 1.98 -7.42 5.53
N SER A 185 2.25 -8.68 5.83
CA SER A 185 2.87 -9.61 4.88
C SER A 185 1.98 -9.84 3.65
N LYS A 186 0.67 -9.95 3.81
CA LYS A 186 -0.27 -10.04 2.69
C LYS A 186 -0.28 -8.77 1.84
N GLU A 187 -0.29 -7.58 2.47
CA GLU A 187 -0.17 -6.30 1.75
C GLU A 187 1.10 -6.28 0.89
N TRP A 188 2.24 -6.75 1.40
CA TRP A 188 3.51 -6.82 0.67
C TRP A 188 3.46 -7.80 -0.49
N ILE A 189 2.94 -9.01 -0.27
CA ILE A 189 2.83 -10.04 -1.30
C ILE A 189 1.94 -9.56 -2.46
N ILE A 190 0.78 -8.97 -2.13
CA ILE A 190 -0.15 -8.44 -3.13
C ILE A 190 0.50 -7.26 -3.88
N ALA A 191 1.19 -6.36 -3.17
CA ALA A 191 1.88 -5.23 -3.80
C ALA A 191 2.93 -5.69 -4.82
N VAL A 192 3.76 -6.68 -4.47
CA VAL A 192 4.73 -7.26 -5.41
C VAL A 192 4.02 -7.92 -6.60
N LYS A 193 2.94 -8.67 -6.37
CA LYS A 193 2.15 -9.28 -7.46
C LYS A 193 1.55 -8.22 -8.39
N LEU A 194 1.00 -7.13 -7.87
CA LEU A 194 0.51 -6.02 -8.69
C LEU A 194 1.60 -5.43 -9.58
N GLU A 195 2.79 -5.20 -9.04
CA GLU A 195 3.93 -4.66 -9.80
C GLU A 195 4.50 -5.63 -10.85
N THR A 196 4.21 -6.92 -10.76
CA THR A 196 4.58 -7.89 -11.81
C THR A 196 3.59 -7.90 -12.98
N VAL A 197 2.38 -7.40 -12.78
CA VAL A 197 1.27 -7.45 -13.74
C VAL A 197 1.01 -6.10 -14.36
N PHE A 198 1.03 -5.04 -13.57
CA PHE A 198 0.64 -3.69 -13.97
C PHE A 198 1.85 -2.75 -14.00
N SER A 199 1.86 -1.83 -14.96
CA SER A 199 2.82 -0.75 -15.02
C SER A 199 2.61 0.26 -13.88
N LYS A 200 3.62 1.07 -13.59
CA LYS A 200 3.52 2.16 -12.61
C LYS A 200 2.39 3.14 -12.92
N LYS A 201 2.17 3.43 -14.21
CA LYS A 201 1.08 4.28 -14.69
C LYS A 201 -0.29 3.68 -14.36
N GLU A 202 -0.48 2.40 -14.58
CA GLU A 202 -1.72 1.69 -14.23
C GLU A 202 -1.92 1.62 -12.72
N ILE A 203 -0.88 1.29 -11.95
CA ILE A 203 -0.95 1.22 -10.48
C ILE A 203 -1.37 2.54 -9.86
N ILE A 204 -0.76 3.65 -10.27
CA ILE A 204 -1.09 4.96 -9.70
C ILE A 204 -2.48 5.44 -10.13
N THR A 205 -2.93 5.05 -11.33
CA THR A 205 -4.30 5.32 -11.81
C THR A 205 -5.32 4.49 -11.01
N MET A 206 -5.06 3.21 -10.80
CA MET A 206 -5.91 2.37 -9.94
C MET A 206 -5.97 2.91 -8.51
N TYR A 207 -4.85 3.42 -7.98
CA TYR A 207 -4.82 4.07 -6.67
C TYR A 207 -5.73 5.30 -6.65
N ALA A 208 -5.58 6.22 -7.61
CA ALA A 208 -6.39 7.43 -7.73
C ALA A 208 -7.89 7.11 -7.85
N ASN A 209 -8.25 6.01 -8.51
CA ASN A 209 -9.63 5.54 -8.67
C ASN A 209 -10.19 4.82 -7.42
N THR A 210 -9.32 4.34 -6.51
CA THR A 210 -9.73 3.43 -5.42
C THR A 210 -9.73 4.10 -4.05
N VAL A 211 -8.85 5.08 -3.83
CA VAL A 211 -8.62 5.66 -2.51
C VAL A 211 -9.84 6.44 -2.00
N ASP A 212 -10.08 6.32 -0.68
CA ASP A 212 -11.13 7.05 0.02
C ASP A 212 -10.65 8.46 0.39
N PHE A 213 -11.37 9.48 -0.09
CA PHE A 213 -11.16 10.90 0.24
C PHE A 213 -12.12 11.41 1.32
N GLY A 214 -12.85 10.53 1.99
CA GLY A 214 -13.87 10.92 2.96
C GLY A 214 -15.15 11.50 2.32
N SER A 215 -16.13 11.82 3.15
CA SER A 215 -17.45 12.31 2.69
C SER A 215 -18.09 11.42 1.63
N ASN A 216 -17.90 10.10 1.74
CA ASN A 216 -18.35 9.09 0.76
C ASN A 216 -17.81 9.33 -0.67
N SER A 217 -16.60 9.88 -0.79
CA SER A 217 -15.96 10.17 -2.07
C SER A 217 -14.80 9.19 -2.31
N TYR A 218 -15.07 8.16 -3.08
CA TYR A 218 -14.09 7.16 -3.49
C TYR A 218 -13.57 7.49 -4.88
N GLY A 219 -12.26 7.60 -5.00
CA GLY A 219 -11.56 7.97 -6.23
C GLY A 219 -11.57 9.48 -6.53
N ILE A 220 -10.59 9.86 -7.34
CA ILE A 220 -10.24 11.25 -7.64
C ILE A 220 -11.38 12.02 -8.34
N LYS A 221 -12.17 11.36 -9.21
CA LYS A 221 -13.26 12.03 -9.95
C LYS A 221 -14.36 12.46 -9.00
N THR A 222 -14.76 11.57 -8.09
CA THR A 222 -15.77 11.87 -7.09
C THR A 222 -15.26 12.93 -6.11
N ALA A 223 -13.98 12.84 -5.70
CA ALA A 223 -13.38 13.81 -4.79
C ALA A 223 -13.29 15.22 -5.41
N ALA A 224 -12.81 15.34 -6.66
CA ALA A 224 -12.75 16.62 -7.38
C ALA A 224 -14.14 17.27 -7.47
N LYS A 225 -15.18 16.48 -7.79
CA LYS A 225 -16.56 16.96 -7.84
C LYS A 225 -17.08 17.34 -6.46
N THR A 226 -16.85 16.53 -5.44
CA THR A 226 -17.38 16.75 -4.09
C THR A 226 -16.77 17.97 -3.42
N TYR A 227 -15.45 18.13 -3.50
CA TYR A 227 -14.76 19.19 -2.76
C TYR A 227 -14.62 20.50 -3.52
N PHE A 228 -14.51 20.43 -4.86
CA PHE A 228 -14.19 21.61 -5.69
C PHE A 228 -15.16 21.85 -6.84
N ASN A 229 -16.17 20.98 -7.03
CA ASN A 229 -17.12 21.04 -8.13
C ASN A 229 -16.46 21.14 -9.53
N THR A 230 -15.33 20.44 -9.70
CA THR A 230 -14.52 20.43 -10.93
C THR A 230 -14.23 19.00 -11.41
N THR A 231 -13.53 18.87 -12.52
CA THR A 231 -13.02 17.60 -13.03
C THR A 231 -11.62 17.33 -12.52
N PRO A 232 -11.13 16.04 -12.49
CA PRO A 232 -9.76 15.74 -12.08
C PRO A 232 -8.69 16.39 -12.96
N LYS A 233 -9.01 16.66 -14.22
CA LYS A 233 -8.10 17.33 -15.18
C LYS A 233 -7.89 18.79 -14.87
N GLU A 234 -8.93 19.43 -14.36
CA GLU A 234 -8.97 20.88 -14.10
C GLU A 234 -8.59 21.24 -12.66
N LEU A 235 -8.25 20.27 -11.82
CA LEU A 235 -7.75 20.54 -10.47
C LEU A 235 -6.50 21.43 -10.54
N THR A 236 -6.51 22.51 -9.78
CA THR A 236 -5.32 23.34 -9.60
C THR A 236 -4.29 22.60 -8.71
N THR A 237 -3.03 23.04 -8.74
CA THR A 237 -1.96 22.48 -7.90
C THR A 237 -2.34 22.53 -6.41
N GLY A 238 -2.94 23.63 -5.94
CA GLY A 238 -3.42 23.78 -4.57
C GLY A 238 -4.52 22.78 -4.22
N GLN A 239 -5.51 22.61 -5.11
CA GLN A 239 -6.61 21.65 -4.94
C GLN A 239 -6.09 20.20 -4.94
N ALA A 240 -5.17 19.87 -5.84
CA ALA A 240 -4.51 18.57 -5.87
C ALA A 240 -3.77 18.29 -4.56
N ALA A 241 -3.04 19.28 -4.04
CA ALA A 241 -2.33 19.16 -2.76
C ALA A 241 -3.28 18.99 -1.56
N VAL A 242 -4.47 19.61 -1.57
CA VAL A 242 -5.51 19.36 -0.56
C VAL A 242 -5.93 17.89 -0.59
N LEU A 243 -6.29 17.36 -1.76
CA LEU A 243 -6.74 15.97 -1.90
C LEU A 243 -5.67 14.98 -1.45
N VAL A 244 -4.42 15.20 -1.86
CA VAL A 244 -3.30 14.36 -1.40
C VAL A 244 -3.10 14.49 0.12
N GLY A 245 -3.21 15.69 0.66
CA GLY A 245 -3.11 15.92 2.09
C GLY A 245 -4.14 15.16 2.92
N MET A 246 -5.35 15.00 2.40
CA MET A 246 -6.44 14.24 3.05
C MET A 246 -6.14 12.76 3.20
N LEU A 247 -5.32 12.16 2.33
CA LEU A 247 -5.03 10.71 2.34
C LEU A 247 -4.40 10.23 3.65
N LYS A 248 -3.73 11.10 4.37
CA LYS A 248 -3.15 10.78 5.68
C LYS A 248 -4.23 10.51 6.75
N ALA A 249 -5.31 11.31 6.76
CA ALA A 249 -6.44 11.15 7.67
C ALA A 249 -7.64 11.95 7.13
N THR A 250 -8.51 11.28 6.39
CA THR A 250 -9.60 11.89 5.60
C THR A 250 -10.64 12.66 6.43
N THR A 251 -10.77 12.38 7.71
CA THR A 251 -11.63 13.15 8.62
C THR A 251 -10.89 14.36 9.21
N TYR A 252 -9.64 14.17 9.64
CA TYR A 252 -8.87 15.19 10.34
C TYR A 252 -8.39 16.31 9.40
N TYR A 253 -8.08 15.99 8.13
CA TYR A 253 -7.65 16.94 7.11
C TYR A 253 -8.75 17.28 6.10
N ASN A 254 -10.02 17.05 6.46
CA ASN A 254 -11.15 17.38 5.59
C ASN A 254 -11.35 18.90 5.49
N PRO A 255 -11.28 19.50 4.29
CA PRO A 255 -11.39 20.96 4.14
C PRO A 255 -12.76 21.51 4.51
N ARG A 256 -13.80 20.67 4.52
CA ARG A 256 -15.18 21.10 4.88
C ARG A 256 -15.41 21.14 6.39
N THR A 257 -14.75 20.28 7.14
CA THR A 257 -14.95 20.15 8.59
C THR A 257 -13.78 20.67 9.42
N ASN A 258 -12.57 20.66 8.87
CA ASN A 258 -11.34 21.09 9.53
C ASN A 258 -10.45 21.90 8.56
N PRO A 259 -10.88 23.10 8.13
CA PRO A 259 -10.18 23.88 7.10
C PRO A 259 -8.75 24.24 7.49
N GLU A 260 -8.49 24.60 8.76
CA GLU A 260 -7.17 24.98 9.24
C GLU A 260 -6.17 23.79 9.15
N ASN A 261 -6.60 22.61 9.60
CA ASN A 261 -5.78 21.41 9.50
C ASN A 261 -5.52 21.01 8.04
N SER A 262 -6.54 21.17 7.20
CA SER A 262 -6.45 20.93 5.76
C SER A 262 -5.45 21.89 5.11
N LEU A 263 -5.51 23.17 5.43
CA LEU A 263 -4.60 24.21 4.93
C LEU A 263 -3.14 23.91 5.33
N ALA A 264 -2.91 23.62 6.60
CA ALA A 264 -1.58 23.28 7.11
C ALA A 264 -1.02 22.03 6.42
N ARG A 265 -1.86 21.00 6.20
CA ARG A 265 -1.47 19.77 5.52
C ARG A 265 -1.24 19.99 4.02
N ARG A 266 -2.07 20.79 3.34
CA ARG A 266 -1.87 21.23 1.94
C ARG A 266 -0.47 21.86 1.78
N ASN A 267 -0.14 22.81 2.66
CA ASN A 267 1.16 23.47 2.61
C ASN A 267 2.34 22.51 2.84
N THR A 268 2.15 21.47 3.66
CA THR A 268 3.13 20.38 3.79
C THR A 268 3.31 19.63 2.47
N VAL A 269 2.22 19.29 1.77
CA VAL A 269 2.28 18.62 0.46
C VAL A 269 2.98 19.49 -0.57
N LEU A 270 2.61 20.76 -0.68
CA LEU A 270 3.27 21.71 -1.58
C LEU A 270 4.77 21.85 -1.29
N TYR A 271 5.15 21.85 -0.01
CA TYR A 271 6.56 21.88 0.39
C TYR A 271 7.32 20.60 0.00
N ASN A 272 6.67 19.44 0.08
CA ASN A 272 7.24 18.18 -0.42
C ASN A 272 7.51 18.27 -1.93
N MET A 273 6.58 18.82 -2.72
CA MET A 273 6.77 19.04 -4.16
C MET A 273 7.94 19.97 -4.44
N VAL A 274 8.17 21.00 -3.62
CA VAL A 274 9.37 21.86 -3.73
C VAL A 274 10.64 21.07 -3.45
N THR A 275 10.62 20.24 -2.40
CA THR A 275 11.79 19.44 -1.99
C THR A 275 12.23 18.45 -3.07
N HIS A 276 11.27 17.91 -3.84
CA HIS A 276 11.55 16.98 -4.94
C HIS A 276 11.72 17.66 -6.31
N GLY A 277 11.51 18.98 -6.38
CA GLY A 277 11.75 19.77 -7.59
C GLY A 277 10.57 19.82 -8.56
N ASP A 278 9.42 19.33 -8.16
CA ASP A 278 8.17 19.32 -8.95
C ASP A 278 7.37 20.63 -8.84
N LEU A 279 7.73 21.49 -7.87
CA LEU A 279 7.18 22.84 -7.69
C LEU A 279 8.32 23.83 -7.41
N SER A 280 8.27 25.02 -8.04
CA SER A 280 9.24 26.08 -7.73
C SER A 280 8.91 26.74 -6.36
N LYS A 281 9.96 27.27 -5.72
CA LYS A 281 9.81 27.97 -4.41
C LYS A 281 8.92 29.22 -4.54
N ASP A 282 9.01 29.91 -5.67
CA ASP A 282 8.19 31.10 -5.91
C ASP A 282 6.71 30.71 -6.03
N ARG A 283 6.40 29.66 -6.79
CA ARG A 283 5.05 29.16 -6.91
C ARG A 283 4.48 28.62 -5.60
N TYR A 284 5.33 27.98 -4.77
CA TYR A 284 4.95 27.59 -3.41
C TYR A 284 4.58 28.81 -2.56
N ASN A 285 5.38 29.89 -2.62
CA ASN A 285 5.10 31.11 -1.85
C ASN A 285 3.80 31.77 -2.26
N GLU A 286 3.42 31.70 -3.53
CA GLU A 286 2.10 32.18 -4.00
C GLU A 286 0.97 31.28 -3.45
N LEU A 287 1.09 29.97 -3.60
CA LEU A 287 0.03 29.01 -3.27
C LEU A 287 -0.20 28.83 -1.77
N LYS A 288 0.83 29.01 -0.93
CA LYS A 288 0.70 28.78 0.53
C LYS A 288 -0.25 29.77 1.21
N ASP A 289 -0.40 30.97 0.65
CA ASP A 289 -1.22 32.05 1.18
C ASP A 289 -2.60 32.13 0.50
N GLU A 290 -2.85 31.31 -0.55
CA GLU A 290 -4.12 31.12 -1.22
C GLU A 290 -5.06 30.26 -0.32
#